data_27e082d07f0831e9a7019150cb8815dc
#
_entry.id   27e082d07f0831e9a7019150cb8815dc
#
_cell.length_a   1.000
_cell.length_b   1.000
_cell.length_c   1.000
_cell.angle_alpha   90.00
_cell.angle_beta   90.00
_cell.angle_gamma   90.00
#
_symmetry.space_group_name_H-M   'P 1'
#
loop_
_entity.id
_entity.type
_entity.pdbx_description
1 polymer ?
#
loop_
_entity_poly.entity_id
_entity_poly.type
_entity_poly.pdbx_seq_one_letter_code
_entity_poly.pdbx_strand_id
1 'polypeptide(L)'
;IFELIDNHLKKIKRSELLPAGVVFIGGGAGIPGIEELSKIILRLPSSIGTTEFFGNSKTKLRDSVWFTALGLVIFGRDNNNYSEGSFGSLFKDIKKTLRSSMKQLLP
;
A
#
# COMPACT_ATOMS: atom_id res chain seq x y z
N ILE A 1 -15.53 5.86 8.55
CA ILE A 1 -14.05 5.91 8.44
C ILE A 1 -13.57 7.35 8.25
N PHE A 2 -14.11 8.09 7.30
CA PHE A 2 -13.68 9.47 7.03
C PHE A 2 -13.93 10.42 8.21
N GLU A 3 -15.01 10.23 8.95
CA GLU A 3 -15.27 11.00 10.17
C GLU A 3 -14.21 10.74 11.25
N LEU A 4 -13.74 9.51 11.39
CA LEU A 4 -12.66 9.16 12.31
C LEU A 4 -11.35 9.83 11.91
N ILE A 5 -11.05 9.88 10.63
CA ILE A 5 -9.86 10.56 10.08
C ILE A 5 -9.95 12.06 10.34
N ASP A 6 -11.11 12.67 10.05
CA ASP A 6 -11.31 14.10 10.31
C ASP A 6 -11.15 14.44 11.78
N ASN A 7 -11.72 13.63 12.68
CA ASN A 7 -11.54 13.81 14.12
C ASN A 7 -10.07 13.69 14.54
N HIS A 8 -9.33 12.79 13.94
CA HIS A 8 -7.88 12.68 14.19
C HIS A 8 -7.13 13.91 13.70
N LEU A 9 -7.44 14.40 12.50
CA LEU A 9 -6.86 15.62 11.95
C LEU A 9 -7.16 16.86 12.81
N LYS A 10 -8.37 16.93 13.36
CA LYS A 10 -8.72 18.00 14.32
C LYS A 10 -7.88 17.95 15.59
N LYS A 11 -7.61 16.75 16.13
CA LYS A 11 -6.76 16.56 17.30
C LYS A 11 -5.33 17.07 17.09
N ILE A 12 -4.77 16.86 15.90
CA ILE A 12 -3.42 17.32 15.55
C ILE A 12 -3.41 18.74 14.93
N LYS A 13 -4.57 19.43 14.91
CA LYS A 13 -4.75 20.77 14.33
C LYS A 13 -4.40 20.86 12.84
N ARG A 14 -4.69 19.83 12.07
CA ARG A 14 -4.44 19.74 10.62
C ARG A 14 -5.71 19.56 9.80
N SER A 15 -6.90 19.61 10.42
CA SER A 15 -8.16 19.56 9.70
C SER A 15 -8.23 20.69 8.67
N GLU A 16 -8.57 20.34 7.42
CA GLU A 16 -8.66 21.26 6.29
C GLU A 16 -7.35 22.02 5.93
N LEU A 17 -6.23 21.67 6.55
CA LEU A 17 -4.94 22.36 6.38
C LEU A 17 -3.89 21.53 5.62
N LEU A 18 -4.33 20.57 4.82
CA LEU A 18 -3.46 19.76 3.97
C LEU A 18 -3.60 20.20 2.50
N PRO A 19 -2.74 21.11 2.01
CA PRO A 19 -2.91 21.67 0.66
C PRO A 19 -2.76 20.64 -0.45
N ALA A 20 -1.96 19.61 -0.27
CA ALA A 20 -1.84 18.51 -1.21
C ALA A 20 -3.06 17.55 -1.20
N GLY A 21 -3.90 17.64 -0.17
CA GLY A 21 -5.08 16.83 -0.02
C GLY A 21 -4.81 15.40 0.40
N VAL A 22 -5.67 14.51 -0.04
CA VAL A 22 -5.67 13.08 0.29
C VAL A 22 -5.52 12.26 -0.97
N VAL A 23 -4.63 11.28 -0.93
CA VAL A 23 -4.42 10.32 -2.01
C VAL A 23 -4.81 8.94 -1.52
N PHE A 24 -5.74 8.29 -2.24
CA PHE A 24 -6.18 6.93 -1.92
C PHE A 24 -5.38 5.90 -2.70
N ILE A 25 -4.91 4.89 -1.99
CA ILE A 25 -4.23 3.73 -2.55
C ILE A 25 -4.77 2.44 -1.93
N GLY A 26 -4.48 1.32 -2.56
CA GLY A 26 -4.90 0.02 -2.08
C GLY A 26 -6.22 -0.45 -2.66
N GLY A 27 -6.68 -1.61 -2.25
CA GLY A 27 -7.89 -2.25 -2.77
C GLY A 27 -9.16 -1.44 -2.56
N GLY A 28 -9.28 -0.76 -1.43
CA GLY A 28 -10.43 0.09 -1.11
C GLY A 28 -10.53 1.36 -1.96
N ALA A 29 -9.45 1.77 -2.61
CA ALA A 29 -9.45 2.95 -3.48
C ALA A 29 -10.31 2.77 -4.74
N GLY A 30 -10.64 1.53 -5.09
CA GLY A 30 -11.53 1.23 -6.21
C GLY A 30 -13.03 1.37 -5.91
N ILE A 31 -13.42 1.72 -4.70
CA ILE A 31 -14.83 1.90 -4.35
C ILE A 31 -15.40 3.13 -5.09
N PRO A 32 -16.49 2.98 -5.89
CA PRO A 32 -17.07 4.10 -6.59
C PRO A 32 -17.50 5.22 -5.65
N GLY A 33 -17.21 6.47 -6.01
CA GLY A 33 -17.61 7.65 -5.23
C GLY A 33 -16.74 7.95 -4.00
N ILE A 34 -15.67 7.20 -3.75
CA ILE A 34 -14.80 7.41 -2.58
C ILE A 34 -14.16 8.80 -2.58
N GLU A 35 -13.74 9.30 -3.75
CA GLU A 35 -13.16 10.64 -3.88
C GLU A 35 -14.15 11.74 -3.49
N GLU A 36 -15.35 11.65 -4.02
CA GLU A 36 -16.42 12.65 -3.79
C GLU A 36 -16.83 12.66 -2.33
N LEU A 37 -17.06 11.50 -1.74
CA LEU A 37 -17.40 11.37 -0.33
C LEU A 37 -16.30 11.93 0.57
N SER A 38 -15.06 11.65 0.26
CA SER A 38 -13.90 12.18 0.98
C SER A 38 -13.82 13.70 0.91
N LYS A 39 -14.02 14.28 -0.29
CA LYS A 39 -14.05 15.74 -0.47
C LYS A 39 -15.11 16.40 0.38
N ILE A 40 -16.28 15.79 0.50
CA ILE A 40 -17.40 16.32 1.30
C ILE A 40 -17.09 16.24 2.81
N ILE A 41 -16.60 15.12 3.28
CA ILE A 41 -16.39 14.88 4.73
C ILE A 41 -15.12 15.53 5.23
N LEU A 42 -14.00 15.36 4.51
CA LEU A 42 -12.70 15.89 4.92
C LEU A 42 -12.46 17.33 4.49
N ARG A 43 -13.25 17.83 3.53
CA ARG A 43 -13.09 19.17 2.92
C ARG A 43 -11.67 19.39 2.38
N LEU A 44 -11.08 18.33 1.85
CA LEU A 44 -9.75 18.33 1.26
C LEU A 44 -9.81 17.83 -0.18
N PRO A 45 -8.92 18.30 -1.06
CA PRO A 45 -8.78 17.70 -2.37
C PRO A 45 -8.49 16.20 -2.23
N SER A 46 -9.15 15.38 -3.01
CA SER A 46 -9.01 13.92 -2.91
C SER A 46 -8.81 13.32 -4.30
N SER A 47 -7.88 12.41 -4.42
CA SER A 47 -7.58 11.73 -5.68
C SER A 47 -7.17 10.28 -5.45
N ILE A 48 -7.31 9.46 -6.48
CA ILE A 48 -6.76 8.10 -6.47
C ILE A 48 -5.31 8.16 -6.92
N GLY A 49 -4.44 7.47 -6.19
CA GLY A 49 -3.02 7.42 -6.50
C GLY A 49 -2.76 6.79 -7.87
N THR A 50 -1.86 7.39 -8.62
CA THR A 50 -1.35 6.87 -9.88
C THR A 50 0.17 6.86 -9.86
N THR A 51 0.79 5.99 -10.62
CA THR A 51 2.23 5.96 -10.73
C THR A 51 2.68 5.83 -12.19
N GLU A 52 3.68 6.59 -12.53
CA GLU A 52 4.39 6.48 -13.80
C GLU A 52 5.74 5.76 -13.65
N PHE A 53 6.01 5.24 -12.46
CA PHE A 53 7.29 4.62 -12.12
C PHE A 53 7.70 3.50 -13.09
N PHE A 54 6.72 2.80 -13.66
CA PHE A 54 6.95 1.72 -14.62
C PHE A 54 6.89 2.16 -16.10
N GLY A 55 6.91 3.46 -16.34
CA GLY A 55 6.89 4.02 -17.69
C GLY A 55 5.66 3.60 -18.51
N ASN A 56 5.86 3.34 -19.80
CA ASN A 56 4.78 2.96 -20.72
C ASN A 56 4.34 1.49 -20.62
N SER A 57 4.78 0.76 -19.62
CA SER A 57 4.34 -0.63 -19.45
C SER A 57 2.84 -0.69 -19.18
N LYS A 58 2.13 -1.42 -20.00
CA LYS A 58 0.69 -1.70 -19.85
C LYS A 58 0.44 -2.71 -18.72
N THR A 59 1.24 -2.67 -17.66
CA THR A 59 1.13 -3.63 -16.58
C THR A 59 0.02 -3.23 -15.61
N LYS A 60 -0.65 -4.21 -15.07
CA LYS A 60 -1.65 -4.03 -14.00
C LYS A 60 -1.07 -3.35 -12.76
N LEU A 61 0.26 -3.27 -12.65
CA LEU A 61 0.98 -2.66 -11.54
C LEU A 61 0.82 -1.14 -11.44
N ARG A 62 0.27 -0.50 -12.47
CA ARG A 62 -0.07 0.94 -12.43
C ARG A 62 -1.33 1.24 -11.62
N ASP A 63 -2.11 0.22 -11.33
CA ASP A 63 -3.31 0.35 -10.54
C ASP A 63 -2.97 0.58 -9.07
N SER A 64 -3.66 1.50 -8.43
CA SER A 64 -3.50 1.84 -7.00
C SER A 64 -3.67 0.64 -6.07
N VAL A 65 -4.38 -0.39 -6.49
CA VAL A 65 -4.57 -1.65 -5.75
C VAL A 65 -3.23 -2.31 -5.40
N TRP A 66 -2.22 -2.18 -6.27
CA TRP A 66 -0.92 -2.84 -6.11
C TRP A 66 0.13 -2.01 -5.37
N PHE A 67 -0.17 -0.76 -5.02
CA PHE A 67 0.82 0.17 -4.47
C PHE A 67 1.40 -0.29 -3.14
N THR A 68 0.61 -0.89 -2.27
CA THR A 68 1.11 -1.42 -1.00
C THR A 68 2.11 -2.54 -1.22
N ALA A 69 1.80 -3.48 -2.11
CA ALA A 69 2.71 -4.58 -2.46
C ALA A 69 4.00 -4.06 -3.11
N LEU A 70 3.89 -3.11 -4.03
CA LEU A 70 5.04 -2.47 -4.67
C LEU A 70 5.91 -1.71 -3.67
N GLY A 71 5.30 -0.98 -2.74
CA GLY A 71 6.01 -0.28 -1.67
C GLY A 71 6.79 -1.23 -0.77
N LEU A 72 6.22 -2.38 -0.43
CA LEU A 72 6.90 -3.40 0.34
C LEU A 72 8.10 -4.00 -0.40
N VAL A 73 7.98 -4.24 -1.70
CA VAL A 73 9.09 -4.73 -2.53
C VAL A 73 10.24 -3.72 -2.59
N ILE A 74 9.92 -2.44 -2.81
CA ILE A 74 10.92 -1.37 -2.86
C ILE A 74 11.59 -1.22 -1.49
N PHE A 75 10.82 -1.21 -0.42
CA PHE A 75 11.33 -1.12 0.95
C PHE A 75 12.25 -2.30 1.29
N GLY A 76 11.87 -3.51 0.90
CA GLY A 76 12.70 -4.70 1.08
C GLY A 76 14.01 -4.63 0.29
N ARG A 77 13.97 -4.11 -0.93
CA ARG A 77 15.18 -3.91 -1.76
C ARG A 77 16.15 -2.91 -1.13
N ASP A 78 15.65 -1.79 -0.67
CA ASP A 78 16.49 -0.71 -0.15
C ASP A 78 17.08 -1.07 1.23
N ASN A 79 16.37 -1.88 2.01
CA ASN A 79 16.87 -2.37 3.30
C ASN A 79 17.87 -3.54 3.21
N ASN A 80 18.02 -4.17 2.05
CA ASN A 80 18.99 -5.23 1.84
C ASN A 80 20.47 -4.78 1.98
N ASN A 81 20.72 -3.48 2.01
CA ASN A 81 22.04 -2.95 2.35
C ASN A 81 22.46 -3.16 3.82
N TYR A 82 21.55 -3.65 4.67
CA TYR A 82 21.82 -3.82 6.10
C TYR A 82 22.00 -5.26 6.58
N SER A 83 21.67 -6.28 5.81
CA SER A 83 22.02 -7.66 6.16
C SER A 83 21.82 -8.64 5.01
N GLU A 84 22.88 -8.96 4.32
CA GLU A 84 22.89 -10.10 3.39
C GLU A 84 22.67 -11.45 4.10
N GLY A 85 22.72 -11.48 5.44
CA GLY A 85 22.57 -12.71 6.22
C GLY A 85 21.15 -13.06 6.65
N SER A 86 20.26 -12.09 6.83
CA SER A 86 18.96 -12.34 7.48
C SER A 86 17.84 -12.73 6.50
N PHE A 87 17.82 -12.14 5.32
CA PHE A 87 16.79 -12.44 4.32
C PHE A 87 16.97 -13.79 3.64
N GLY A 88 18.22 -14.17 3.38
CA GLY A 88 18.53 -15.48 2.80
C GLY A 88 18.13 -16.63 3.71
N SER A 89 18.28 -16.48 5.03
CA SER A 89 17.84 -17.47 6.01
C SER A 89 16.32 -17.55 6.12
N LEU A 90 15.62 -16.40 6.09
CA LEU A 90 14.15 -16.34 6.08
C LEU A 90 13.55 -17.01 4.84
N PHE A 91 14.10 -16.76 3.67
CA PHE A 91 13.65 -17.42 2.43
C PHE A 91 13.92 -18.93 2.45
N LYS A 92 15.07 -19.37 2.99
CA LYS A 92 15.37 -20.79 3.18
C LYS A 92 14.37 -21.44 4.13
N ASP A 93 14.02 -20.78 5.22
CA ASP A 93 13.08 -21.30 6.22
C ASP A 93 11.65 -21.37 5.68
N ILE A 94 11.20 -20.36 4.95
CA ILE A 94 9.91 -20.36 4.25
C ILE A 94 9.86 -21.48 3.20
N LYS A 95 10.92 -21.63 2.41
CA LYS A 95 11.01 -22.69 1.39
C LYS A 95 10.99 -24.09 2.03
N LYS A 96 11.67 -24.26 3.15
CA LYS A 96 11.71 -25.51 3.92
C LYS A 96 10.36 -25.83 4.53
N THR A 97 9.67 -24.83 5.11
CA THR A 97 8.32 -24.98 5.68
C THR A 97 7.29 -25.32 4.60
N LEU A 98 7.33 -24.63 3.46
CA LEU A 98 6.45 -24.92 2.32
C LEU A 98 6.68 -26.34 1.78
N ARG A 99 7.93 -26.78 1.67
CA ARG A 99 8.28 -28.13 1.20
C ARG A 99 7.79 -29.21 2.16
N SER A 100 7.90 -29.01 3.48
CA SER A 100 7.38 -29.92 4.49
C SER A 100 5.86 -29.99 4.50
N SER A 101 5.19 -28.84 4.35
CA SER A 101 3.73 -28.75 4.25
C SER A 101 3.20 -29.44 2.99
N MET A 102 3.88 -29.29 1.85
CA MET A 102 3.51 -29.98 0.62
C MET A 102 3.69 -31.50 0.72
N LYS A 103 4.71 -32.00 1.44
CA LYS A 103 4.88 -33.44 1.68
C LYS A 103 3.79 -34.03 2.56
N GLN A 104 3.19 -33.25 3.47
CA GLN A 104 2.06 -33.68 4.29
C GLN A 104 0.73 -33.69 3.54
N LEU A 105 0.61 -32.90 2.47
CA LEU A 105 -0.60 -32.78 1.65
C LEU A 105 -0.64 -33.77 0.48
N LEU A 106 0.50 -34.37 0.12
CA LEU A 106 0.59 -35.40 -0.91
C LEU A 106 0.40 -36.79 -0.28
N PRO A 107 -0.54 -37.58 -0.79
CA PRO A 107 -0.74 -38.96 -0.31
C PRO A 107 0.49 -39.84 -0.58
#